data_e064fdf41e9695f2613fddbf3055a2cf
#
_entry.id   e064fdf41e9695f2613fddbf3055a2cf
#
_cell.length_a   1.000
_cell.length_b   1.000
_cell.length_c   1.000
_cell.angle_alpha   90.00
_cell.angle_beta   90.00
_cell.angle_gamma   90.00
#
_symmetry.space_group_name_H-M   'P 1'
#
loop_
_entity.id
_entity.type
_entity.pdbx_description
1 polymer ?
#
loop_
_entity_poly.entity_id
_entity_poly.type
_entity_poly.pdbx_seq_one_letter_code
_entity_poly.pdbx_strand_id
1 'polypeptide(L)'
;GFIQAGFSPVAHVEINAFAAQTLETRTGYYCLKEKGQLDVYRNYIQGKISRDEFLSAVPKDQLDSVLCETMSDETLPGLFAKIDNILKQRGIEKVDVIIGGPPCQAYSLVGRAQSSHMGTPMSADPRNDLYKLYARFLDRYKPRLFVFENVMGIQSANGGETWKKVQESLRSVGYEIDWREQNSKDY
;
A
#
# COMPACT_ATOMS: atom_id res chain seq x y z
N GLY A 1 4.42 -1.68 -13.17
CA GLY A 1 3.01 -2.00 -13.34
C GLY A 1 2.14 -0.77 -13.52
N PHE A 2 1.46 -0.29 -12.47
CA PHE A 2 0.39 0.72 -12.59
C PHE A 2 0.84 2.04 -13.23
N ILE A 3 1.99 2.61 -12.84
CA ILE A 3 2.50 3.85 -13.48
C ILE A 3 2.77 3.62 -14.97
N GLN A 4 3.33 2.47 -15.34
CA GLN A 4 3.56 2.14 -16.75
C GLN A 4 2.25 1.94 -17.54
N ALA A 5 1.17 1.58 -16.85
CA ALA A 5 -0.17 1.50 -17.41
C ALA A 5 -0.92 2.85 -17.43
N GLY A 6 -0.26 3.95 -17.09
CA GLY A 6 -0.82 5.30 -17.15
C GLY A 6 -1.51 5.77 -15.87
N PHE A 7 -1.42 5.01 -14.77
CA PHE A 7 -1.96 5.47 -13.48
C PHE A 7 -1.00 6.44 -12.79
N SER A 8 -1.55 7.50 -12.19
CA SER A 8 -0.80 8.46 -11.37
C SER A 8 -1.03 8.20 -9.89
N PRO A 9 -0.02 7.78 -9.12
CA PRO A 9 -0.16 7.57 -7.69
C PRO A 9 -0.47 8.88 -6.97
N VAL A 10 -1.47 8.84 -6.09
CA VAL A 10 -1.85 9.99 -5.25
C VAL A 10 -1.11 9.94 -3.93
N ALA A 11 -1.16 8.80 -3.25
CA ALA A 11 -0.50 8.59 -1.97
C ALA A 11 -0.08 7.14 -1.80
N HIS A 12 0.95 6.93 -1.00
CA HIS A 12 1.41 5.65 -0.50
C HIS A 12 1.37 5.66 1.02
N VAL A 13 0.85 4.60 1.63
CA VAL A 13 0.87 4.41 3.09
C VAL A 13 1.69 3.18 3.39
N GLU A 14 2.78 3.33 4.14
CA GLU A 14 3.73 2.26 4.44
C GLU A 14 4.25 2.42 5.87
N ILE A 15 4.20 1.36 6.67
CA ILE A 15 4.68 1.39 8.06
C ILE A 15 6.21 1.23 8.16
N ASN A 16 6.81 0.48 7.24
CA ASN A 16 8.24 0.23 7.27
C ASN A 16 9.01 1.41 6.69
N ALA A 17 9.85 2.05 7.51
CA ALA A 17 10.62 3.22 7.12
C ALA A 17 11.53 2.97 5.91
N PHE A 18 12.15 1.79 5.80
CA PHE A 18 13.02 1.46 4.65
C PHE A 18 12.20 1.24 3.37
N ALA A 19 11.01 0.65 3.50
CA ALA A 19 10.10 0.52 2.36
C ALA A 19 9.56 1.89 1.94
N ALA A 20 9.22 2.77 2.88
CA ALA A 20 8.84 4.15 2.60
C ALA A 20 9.95 4.91 1.87
N GLN A 21 11.21 4.78 2.30
CA GLN A 21 12.36 5.36 1.60
C GLN A 21 12.51 4.82 0.17
N THR A 22 12.20 3.56 -0.06
CA THR A 22 12.18 2.96 -1.41
C THR A 22 11.06 3.58 -2.27
N LEU A 23 9.89 3.82 -1.68
CA LEU A 23 8.79 4.51 -2.35
C LEU A 23 9.14 5.97 -2.70
N GLU A 24 9.80 6.70 -1.79
CA GLU A 24 10.30 8.05 -2.08
C GLU A 24 11.30 8.05 -3.25
N THR A 25 12.26 7.11 -3.24
CA THR A 25 13.21 6.95 -4.33
C THR A 25 12.52 6.67 -5.67
N ARG A 26 11.51 5.81 -5.64
CA ARG A 26 10.71 5.46 -6.82
C ARG A 26 9.88 6.64 -7.32
N THR A 27 9.25 7.38 -6.42
CA THR A 27 8.52 8.62 -6.72
C THR A 27 9.46 9.65 -7.36
N GLY A 28 10.64 9.85 -6.78
CA GLY A 28 11.67 10.73 -7.33
C GLY A 28 12.13 10.30 -8.72
N TYR A 29 12.36 9.01 -8.94
CA TYR A 29 12.71 8.48 -10.27
C TYR A 29 11.68 8.85 -11.33
N TYR A 30 10.39 8.61 -11.09
CA TYR A 30 9.35 8.90 -12.07
C TYR A 30 9.19 10.40 -12.30
N CYS A 31 9.24 11.21 -11.24
CA CYS A 31 9.19 12.66 -11.35
C CYS A 31 10.36 13.22 -12.20
N LEU A 32 11.59 12.78 -11.92
CA LEU A 32 12.77 13.19 -12.68
C LEU A 32 12.75 12.67 -14.12
N LYS A 33 12.19 11.49 -14.35
CA LYS A 33 12.00 10.94 -15.70
C LYS A 33 11.07 11.83 -16.53
N GLU A 34 9.95 12.26 -15.99
CA GLU A 34 8.99 13.15 -16.66
C GLU A 34 9.61 14.51 -16.97
N LYS A 35 10.51 14.99 -16.10
CA LYS A 35 11.26 16.25 -16.28
C LYS A 35 12.46 16.13 -17.21
N GLY A 36 12.81 14.93 -17.69
CA GLY A 36 14.03 14.72 -18.46
C GLY A 36 15.34 14.82 -17.65
N GLN A 37 15.29 14.70 -16.33
CA GLN A 37 16.40 14.89 -15.40
C GLN A 37 16.91 13.57 -14.79
N LEU A 38 16.88 12.48 -15.54
CA LEU A 38 17.29 11.15 -15.06
C LEU A 38 18.77 11.07 -14.65
N ASP A 39 19.61 12.02 -15.06
CA ASP A 39 21.03 12.03 -14.66
C ASP A 39 21.21 12.22 -13.15
N VAL A 40 20.32 12.95 -12.50
CA VAL A 40 20.29 13.09 -11.04
C VAL A 40 20.08 11.72 -10.38
N TYR A 41 19.11 10.95 -10.85
CA TYR A 41 18.87 9.58 -10.35
C TYR A 41 20.05 8.66 -10.63
N ARG A 42 20.63 8.71 -11.84
CA ARG A 42 21.82 7.92 -12.19
C ARG A 42 23.01 8.23 -11.29
N ASN A 43 23.25 9.51 -11.01
CA ASN A 43 24.33 9.93 -10.10
C ASN A 43 24.08 9.40 -8.67
N TYR A 44 22.83 9.41 -8.21
CA TYR A 44 22.47 8.85 -6.91
C TYR A 44 22.74 7.35 -6.82
N ILE A 45 22.26 6.54 -7.78
CA ILE A 45 22.48 5.08 -7.75
C ILE A 45 23.95 4.68 -7.96
N GLN A 46 24.77 5.57 -8.57
CA GLN A 46 26.21 5.38 -8.72
C GLN A 46 27.01 5.88 -7.49
N GLY A 47 26.33 6.37 -6.45
CA GLY A 47 26.97 6.91 -5.26
C GLY A 47 27.74 8.22 -5.45
N LYS A 48 27.49 8.95 -6.55
CA LYS A 48 28.12 10.24 -6.86
C LYS A 48 27.50 11.41 -6.11
N ILE A 49 26.25 11.29 -5.72
CA ILE A 49 25.52 12.23 -4.89
C ILE A 49 24.82 11.49 -3.74
N SER A 50 24.60 12.19 -2.65
CA SER A 50 23.88 11.68 -1.48
C SER A 50 22.38 11.50 -1.75
N ARG A 51 21.69 10.79 -0.84
CA ARG A 51 20.22 10.69 -0.86
C ARG A 51 19.56 12.07 -0.73
N ASP A 52 20.09 12.92 0.15
CA ASP A 52 19.53 14.25 0.40
C ASP A 52 19.65 15.14 -0.85
N GLU A 53 20.76 15.08 -1.56
CA GLU A 53 20.95 15.78 -2.83
C GLU A 53 19.99 15.25 -3.90
N PHE A 54 19.79 13.93 -3.99
CA PHE A 54 18.81 13.35 -4.89
C PHE A 54 17.39 13.82 -4.57
N LEU A 55 16.97 13.74 -3.30
CA LEU A 55 15.62 14.13 -2.87
C LEU A 55 15.36 15.62 -3.02
N SER A 56 16.40 16.47 -2.87
CA SER A 56 16.29 17.92 -3.06
C SER A 56 15.90 18.32 -4.50
N ALA A 57 16.17 17.45 -5.47
CA ALA A 57 15.76 17.66 -6.87
C ALA A 57 14.30 17.26 -7.14
N VAL A 58 13.64 16.58 -6.18
CA VAL A 58 12.25 16.14 -6.28
C VAL A 58 11.35 17.15 -5.60
N PRO A 59 10.24 17.60 -6.22
CA PRO A 59 9.29 18.49 -5.56
C PRO A 59 8.76 17.89 -4.25
N LYS A 60 8.66 18.73 -3.24
CA LYS A 60 8.27 18.33 -1.90
C LYS A 60 6.86 17.69 -1.88
N ASP A 61 5.91 18.21 -2.64
CA ASP A 61 4.55 17.67 -2.76
C ASP A 61 4.51 16.24 -3.32
N GLN A 62 5.53 15.85 -4.09
CA GLN A 62 5.67 14.47 -4.57
C GLN A 62 6.20 13.57 -3.45
N LEU A 63 7.16 14.02 -2.67
CA LEU A 63 7.69 13.26 -1.53
C LEU A 63 6.67 13.17 -0.39
N ASP A 64 5.93 14.24 -0.12
CA ASP A 64 4.85 14.28 0.89
C ASP A 64 3.71 13.29 0.58
N SER A 65 3.66 12.73 -0.63
CA SER A 65 2.72 11.64 -0.98
C SER A 65 3.10 10.27 -0.42
N VAL A 66 4.29 10.13 0.13
CA VAL A 66 4.74 8.90 0.81
C VAL A 66 4.56 9.08 2.30
N LEU A 67 3.52 8.46 2.85
CA LEU A 67 3.14 8.54 4.25
C LEU A 67 3.73 7.33 4.99
N CYS A 68 4.81 7.56 5.75
CA CYS A 68 5.41 6.52 6.60
C CYS A 68 4.63 6.45 7.92
N GLU A 69 3.52 5.72 7.92
CA GLU A 69 2.60 5.66 9.06
C GLU A 69 1.97 4.29 9.24
N THR A 70 1.68 3.95 10.49
CA THR A 70 0.89 2.77 10.84
C THR A 70 -0.59 3.01 10.50
N MET A 71 -1.26 2.01 9.94
CA MET A 71 -2.72 2.02 9.82
C MET A 71 -3.35 1.40 11.08
N SER A 72 -4.11 2.20 11.82
CA SER A 72 -4.92 1.80 12.97
C SER A 72 -6.17 2.66 13.06
N ASP A 73 -7.10 2.31 13.92
CA ASP A 73 -8.30 3.14 14.15
C ASP A 73 -7.95 4.54 14.65
N GLU A 74 -6.89 4.67 15.44
CA GLU A 74 -6.40 5.93 15.99
C GLU A 74 -5.74 6.82 14.93
N THR A 75 -4.95 6.22 14.02
CA THR A 75 -4.18 6.97 13.00
C THR A 75 -4.99 7.28 11.75
N LEU A 76 -6.02 6.50 11.48
CA LEU A 76 -6.80 6.59 10.23
C LEU A 76 -7.39 7.98 9.97
N PRO A 77 -7.97 8.71 10.95
CA PRO A 77 -8.46 10.07 10.71
C PRO A 77 -7.37 11.04 10.24
N GLY A 78 -6.17 10.94 10.84
CA GLY A 78 -5.01 11.74 10.44
C GLY A 78 -4.49 11.39 9.05
N LEU A 79 -4.45 10.09 8.70
CA LEU A 79 -4.10 9.62 7.37
C LEU A 79 -5.08 10.14 6.30
N PHE A 80 -6.37 10.05 6.57
CA PHE A 80 -7.38 10.60 5.66
C PHE A 80 -7.22 12.10 5.46
N ALA A 81 -7.00 12.87 6.53
CA ALA A 81 -6.77 14.31 6.42
C ALA A 81 -5.54 14.65 5.55
N LYS A 82 -4.45 13.89 5.67
CA LYS A 82 -3.25 14.06 4.82
C LYS A 82 -3.54 13.73 3.36
N ILE A 83 -4.21 12.62 3.08
CA ILE A 83 -4.55 12.20 1.71
C ILE A 83 -5.54 13.20 1.08
N ASP A 84 -6.55 13.65 1.81
CA ASP A 84 -7.51 14.65 1.34
C ASP A 84 -6.81 15.97 1.00
N ASN A 85 -5.82 16.38 1.80
CA ASN A 85 -5.03 17.56 1.50
C ASN A 85 -4.19 17.38 0.21
N ILE A 86 -3.60 16.21 -0.01
CA ILE A 86 -2.87 15.89 -1.24
C ILE A 86 -3.82 15.93 -2.45
N LEU A 87 -4.99 15.32 -2.34
CA LEU A 87 -6.01 15.36 -3.39
C LEU A 87 -6.41 16.79 -3.74
N LYS A 88 -6.69 17.59 -2.72
CA LYS A 88 -7.06 19.02 -2.87
C LYS A 88 -5.94 19.84 -3.53
N GLN A 89 -4.70 19.68 -3.08
CA GLN A 89 -3.55 20.42 -3.65
C GLN A 89 -3.31 20.06 -5.12
N ARG A 90 -3.59 18.83 -5.52
CA ARG A 90 -3.43 18.35 -6.89
C ARG A 90 -4.66 18.54 -7.77
N GLY A 91 -5.76 19.10 -7.22
CA GLY A 91 -7.03 19.27 -7.94
C GLY A 91 -7.68 17.94 -8.36
N ILE A 92 -7.43 16.86 -7.59
CA ILE A 92 -7.98 15.53 -7.86
C ILE A 92 -9.29 15.36 -7.07
N GLU A 93 -10.38 15.23 -7.79
CA GLU A 93 -11.71 15.10 -7.19
C GLU A 93 -12.06 13.66 -6.79
N LYS A 94 -11.50 12.68 -7.49
CA LYS A 94 -11.83 11.26 -7.31
C LYS A 94 -10.59 10.38 -7.35
N VAL A 95 -10.61 9.35 -6.54
CA VAL A 95 -9.65 8.24 -6.58
C VAL A 95 -10.25 7.13 -7.44
N ASP A 96 -9.60 6.76 -8.54
CA ASP A 96 -10.12 5.72 -9.43
C ASP A 96 -9.81 4.32 -8.93
N VAL A 97 -8.62 4.12 -8.34
CA VAL A 97 -8.14 2.80 -7.91
C VAL A 97 -7.47 2.89 -6.54
N ILE A 98 -7.80 1.94 -5.67
CA ILE A 98 -7.05 1.67 -4.43
C ILE A 98 -6.41 0.29 -4.54
N ILE A 99 -5.11 0.23 -4.22
CA ILE A 99 -4.34 -1.00 -4.25
C ILE A 99 -3.78 -1.23 -2.86
N GLY A 100 -3.91 -2.44 -2.33
CA GLY A 100 -3.33 -2.77 -1.04
C GLY A 100 -3.19 -4.27 -0.85
N GLY A 101 -2.13 -4.63 -0.10
CA GLY A 101 -1.90 -5.99 0.37
C GLY A 101 -1.74 -5.95 1.89
N PRO A 102 -2.82 -6.06 2.68
CA PRO A 102 -2.68 -6.17 4.13
C PRO A 102 -1.76 -7.33 4.51
N PRO A 103 -0.93 -7.18 5.56
CA PRO A 103 0.09 -8.16 5.91
C PRO A 103 -0.45 -9.59 6.01
N CYS A 104 0.19 -10.49 5.28
CA CYS A 104 -0.14 -11.91 5.22
C CYS A 104 0.46 -12.73 6.38
N GLN A 105 1.20 -12.10 7.29
CA GLN A 105 1.96 -12.82 8.32
C GLN A 105 1.10 -13.73 9.19
N ALA A 106 -0.14 -13.34 9.47
CA ALA A 106 -1.10 -14.17 10.18
C ALA A 106 -1.61 -15.38 9.35
N TYR A 107 -1.45 -15.37 8.03
CA TYR A 107 -2.01 -16.38 7.13
C TYR A 107 -0.94 -17.22 6.43
N SER A 108 0.31 -16.74 6.37
CA SER A 108 1.40 -17.46 5.72
C SER A 108 1.92 -18.62 6.59
N LEU A 109 2.45 -19.66 5.95
CA LEU A 109 3.10 -20.78 6.65
C LEU A 109 4.27 -20.29 7.52
N VAL A 110 5.05 -19.34 7.02
CA VAL A 110 6.20 -18.76 7.72
C VAL A 110 5.75 -17.94 8.93
N GLY A 111 4.70 -17.11 8.77
CA GLY A 111 4.16 -16.33 9.88
C GLY A 111 3.54 -17.20 10.97
N ARG A 112 2.91 -18.32 10.61
CA ARG A 112 2.39 -19.31 11.57
C ARG A 112 3.51 -19.96 12.38
N ALA A 113 4.60 -20.35 11.75
CA ALA A 113 5.77 -20.90 12.44
C ALA A 113 6.38 -19.88 13.42
N GLN A 114 6.46 -18.62 13.03
CA GLN A 114 7.02 -17.54 13.84
C GLN A 114 6.13 -17.20 15.06
N SER A 115 4.81 -17.18 14.89
CA SER A 115 3.85 -16.95 15.99
C SER A 115 3.84 -18.07 17.01
N SER A 116 4.02 -19.33 16.59
CA SER A 116 4.12 -20.47 17.49
C SER A 116 5.36 -20.40 18.39
N HIS A 117 6.45 -19.81 17.92
CA HIS A 117 7.66 -19.56 18.72
C HIS A 117 7.50 -18.40 19.72
N MET A 118 6.60 -17.43 19.46
CA MET A 118 6.39 -16.27 20.30
C MET A 118 5.26 -16.45 21.34
N GLY A 119 4.59 -17.61 21.36
CA GLY A 119 3.56 -17.93 22.34
C GLY A 119 2.27 -17.09 22.27
N THR A 120 2.10 -16.28 21.23
CA THR A 120 0.89 -15.46 21.03
C THR A 120 -0.13 -16.25 20.20
N PRO A 121 -1.37 -16.45 20.67
CA PRO A 121 -2.40 -17.07 19.86
C PRO A 121 -2.63 -16.27 18.59
N MET A 122 -2.59 -16.93 17.43
CA MET A 122 -2.81 -16.29 16.10
C MET A 122 -4.15 -15.57 16.02
N SER A 123 -5.17 -16.02 16.75
CA SER A 123 -6.48 -15.39 16.80
C SER A 123 -6.49 -13.99 17.42
N ALA A 124 -5.46 -13.66 18.21
CA ALA A 124 -5.33 -12.37 18.91
C ALA A 124 -4.39 -11.39 18.21
N ASP A 125 -3.86 -11.73 17.02
CA ASP A 125 -2.97 -10.83 16.27
C ASP A 125 -3.79 -9.67 15.65
N PRO A 126 -3.56 -8.40 16.04
CA PRO A 126 -4.31 -7.25 15.52
C PRO A 126 -4.16 -7.09 13.99
N ARG A 127 -3.12 -7.68 13.39
CA ARG A 127 -2.93 -7.67 11.93
C ARG A 127 -4.00 -8.48 11.19
N ASN A 128 -4.72 -9.37 11.88
CA ASN A 128 -5.84 -10.11 11.30
C ASN A 128 -6.99 -9.20 10.87
N ASP A 129 -7.11 -8.01 11.42
CA ASP A 129 -8.21 -7.07 11.17
C ASP A 129 -7.83 -5.91 10.22
N LEU A 130 -6.61 -5.88 9.70
CA LEU A 130 -6.17 -4.82 8.78
C LEU A 130 -7.00 -4.72 7.49
N TYR A 131 -7.63 -5.81 7.06
CA TYR A 131 -8.60 -5.76 5.96
C TYR A 131 -9.81 -4.87 6.24
N LYS A 132 -10.19 -4.70 7.52
CA LYS A 132 -11.27 -3.78 7.93
C LYS A 132 -10.86 -2.33 7.72
N LEU A 133 -9.61 -2.00 8.02
CA LEU A 133 -9.05 -0.67 7.75
C LEU A 133 -8.98 -0.41 6.24
N TYR A 134 -8.60 -1.44 5.46
CA TYR A 134 -8.64 -1.35 4.00
C TYR A 134 -10.06 -1.08 3.49
N ALA A 135 -11.08 -1.76 4.02
CA ALA A 135 -12.48 -1.50 3.69
C ALA A 135 -12.90 -0.06 4.02
N ARG A 136 -12.38 0.55 5.10
CA ARG A 136 -12.63 1.97 5.42
C ARG A 136 -12.04 2.94 4.39
N PHE A 137 -10.90 2.61 3.77
CA PHE A 137 -10.38 3.38 2.64
C PHE A 137 -11.31 3.28 1.43
N LEU A 138 -11.82 2.09 1.13
CA LEU A 138 -12.79 1.90 0.05
C LEU A 138 -14.09 2.68 0.32
N ASP A 139 -14.59 2.62 1.55
CA ASP A 139 -15.81 3.32 1.95
C ASP A 139 -15.66 4.84 1.83
N ARG A 140 -14.51 5.39 2.24
CA ARG A 140 -14.25 6.83 2.19
C ARG A 140 -14.07 7.37 0.78
N TYR A 141 -13.22 6.71 -0.02
CA TYR A 141 -12.81 7.26 -1.33
C TYR A 141 -13.65 6.73 -2.49
N LYS A 142 -14.44 5.68 -2.27
CA LYS A 142 -15.33 5.06 -3.27
C LYS A 142 -14.66 4.90 -4.65
N PRO A 143 -13.47 4.27 -4.74
CA PRO A 143 -12.80 4.08 -6.01
C PRO A 143 -13.67 3.25 -6.97
N ARG A 144 -13.44 3.41 -8.27
CA ARG A 144 -14.12 2.60 -9.29
C ARG A 144 -13.68 1.14 -9.26
N LEU A 145 -12.44 0.91 -8.85
CA LEU A 145 -11.82 -0.42 -8.75
C LEU A 145 -10.91 -0.47 -7.52
N PHE A 146 -10.80 -1.63 -6.92
CA PHE A 146 -9.75 -1.91 -5.96
C PHE A 146 -8.99 -3.20 -6.32
N VAL A 147 -7.74 -3.28 -5.87
CA VAL A 147 -6.93 -4.48 -5.94
C VAL A 147 -6.49 -4.85 -4.53
N PHE A 148 -6.99 -5.97 -4.04
CA PHE A 148 -6.62 -6.55 -2.76
C PHE A 148 -5.71 -7.75 -3.02
N GLU A 149 -4.42 -7.61 -2.73
CA GLU A 149 -3.41 -8.64 -2.92
C GLU A 149 -3.15 -9.38 -1.61
N ASN A 150 -3.04 -10.70 -1.67
CA ASN A 150 -2.63 -11.48 -0.53
C ASN A 150 -2.07 -12.85 -0.96
N VAL A 151 -1.49 -13.59 -0.01
CA VAL A 151 -0.99 -14.93 -0.26
C VAL A 151 -2.13 -15.96 -0.25
N MET A 152 -1.96 -17.08 -0.96
CA MET A 152 -2.95 -18.17 -1.03
C MET A 152 -3.39 -18.68 0.34
N GLY A 153 -2.53 -18.59 1.35
CA GLY A 153 -2.82 -19.02 2.72
C GLY A 153 -4.03 -18.34 3.36
N ILE A 154 -4.47 -17.17 2.87
CA ILE A 154 -5.66 -16.48 3.38
C ILE A 154 -6.93 -17.30 3.17
N GLN A 155 -7.02 -18.08 2.09
CA GLN A 155 -8.20 -18.87 1.75
C GLN A 155 -8.42 -20.03 2.73
N SER A 156 -7.34 -20.60 3.26
CA SER A 156 -7.40 -21.73 4.21
C SER A 156 -7.24 -21.30 5.67
N ALA A 157 -6.97 -20.02 5.93
CA ALA A 157 -6.78 -19.52 7.28
C ALA A 157 -8.05 -19.67 8.12
N ASN A 158 -7.90 -20.21 9.34
CA ASN A 158 -9.01 -20.51 10.25
C ASN A 158 -10.14 -21.34 9.58
N GLY A 159 -9.77 -22.37 8.79
CA GLY A 159 -10.75 -23.19 8.09
C GLY A 159 -11.54 -22.45 7.00
N GLY A 160 -11.01 -21.36 6.46
CA GLY A 160 -11.65 -20.53 5.43
C GLY A 160 -12.46 -19.34 5.99
N GLU A 161 -12.69 -19.26 7.29
CA GLU A 161 -13.45 -18.19 7.92
C GLU A 161 -12.84 -16.81 7.70
N THR A 162 -11.50 -16.71 7.66
CA THR A 162 -10.83 -15.44 7.43
C THR A 162 -11.14 -14.86 6.06
N TRP A 163 -11.04 -15.69 5.02
CA TRP A 163 -11.36 -15.26 3.66
C TRP A 163 -12.81 -14.83 3.49
N LYS A 164 -13.73 -15.56 4.13
CA LYS A 164 -15.15 -15.21 4.16
C LYS A 164 -15.37 -13.83 4.80
N LYS A 165 -14.77 -13.56 5.97
CA LYS A 165 -14.84 -12.26 6.65
C LYS A 165 -14.27 -11.11 5.82
N VAL A 166 -13.15 -11.33 5.13
CA VAL A 166 -12.57 -10.34 4.20
C VAL A 166 -13.57 -10.01 3.09
N GLN A 167 -14.13 -11.03 2.42
CA GLN A 167 -15.11 -10.81 1.37
C GLN A 167 -16.37 -10.09 1.88
N GLU A 168 -16.89 -10.48 3.02
CA GLU A 168 -18.06 -9.83 3.64
C GLU A 168 -17.77 -8.36 3.95
N SER A 169 -16.59 -8.04 4.50
CA SER A 169 -16.18 -6.67 4.78
C SER A 169 -16.07 -5.81 3.53
N LEU A 170 -15.50 -6.35 2.44
CA LEU A 170 -15.37 -5.61 1.19
C LEU A 170 -16.71 -5.44 0.48
N ARG A 171 -17.61 -6.46 0.54
CA ARG A 171 -18.97 -6.35 0.01
C ARG A 171 -19.82 -5.36 0.81
N SER A 172 -19.66 -5.28 2.13
CA SER A 172 -20.44 -4.38 2.99
C SER A 172 -20.25 -2.90 2.65
N VAL A 173 -19.14 -2.54 2.01
CA VAL A 173 -18.87 -1.17 1.55
C VAL A 173 -19.24 -0.94 0.07
N GLY A 174 -19.94 -1.89 -0.55
CA GLY A 174 -20.61 -1.72 -1.85
C GLY A 174 -19.86 -2.28 -3.05
N TYR A 175 -18.91 -3.21 -2.85
CA TYR A 175 -18.15 -3.79 -3.96
C TYR A 175 -18.54 -5.23 -4.26
N GLU A 176 -18.52 -5.58 -5.52
CA GLU A 176 -18.47 -6.96 -5.99
C GLU A 176 -17.02 -7.42 -6.03
N ILE A 177 -16.78 -8.72 -5.77
CA ILE A 177 -15.44 -9.29 -5.69
C ILE A 177 -15.31 -10.38 -6.75
N ASP A 178 -14.41 -10.16 -7.69
CA ASP A 178 -13.84 -11.21 -8.52
C ASP A 178 -12.42 -11.50 -8.01
N TRP A 179 -12.05 -12.76 -7.84
CA TRP A 179 -10.73 -13.14 -7.34
C TRP A 179 -10.11 -14.24 -8.18
N ARG A 180 -8.79 -14.24 -8.29
CA ARG A 180 -8.03 -15.23 -9.04
C ARG A 180 -6.74 -15.55 -8.34
N GLU A 181 -6.34 -16.81 -8.41
CA GLU A 181 -4.98 -17.21 -8.08
C GLU A 181 -4.06 -16.87 -9.23
N GLN A 182 -2.95 -16.20 -8.91
CA GLN A 182 -1.92 -15.88 -9.88
C GLN A 182 -0.55 -16.29 -9.35
N ASN A 183 0.25 -16.88 -10.20
CA ASN A 183 1.61 -17.21 -9.88
C ASN A 183 2.54 -16.31 -10.69
N SER A 184 3.42 -15.56 -10.00
CA SER A 184 4.35 -14.61 -10.63
C SER A 184 5.32 -15.27 -11.64
N LYS A 185 5.50 -16.60 -11.58
CA LYS A 185 6.32 -17.34 -12.56
C LYS A 185 5.66 -17.44 -13.95
N ASP A 186 4.35 -17.16 -14.04
CA ASP A 186 3.58 -17.31 -15.28
C ASP A 186 3.55 -16.00 -16.10
N TYR A 187 4.23 -14.95 -15.59
CA TYR A 187 4.40 -13.61 -16.17
C TYR A 187 5.88 -13.22 -16.19
#